data_28691c625daa72cf9af9c98edf63aa5e
#
_entry.id   28691c625daa72cf9af9c98edf63aa5e
#
_cell.length_a   1.000
_cell.length_b   1.000
_cell.length_c   1.000
_cell.angle_alpha   90.00
_cell.angle_beta   90.00
_cell.angle_gamma   90.00
#
_symmetry.space_group_name_H-M   'P 1'
#
loop_
_entity.id
_entity.type
_entity.pdbx_description
1 polymer ?
#
loop_
_entity_poly.entity_id
_entity_poly.type
_entity_poly.pdbx_seq_one_letter_code
_entity_poly.pdbx_strand_id
1 'polypeptide(L)'
;MGKVYEKIDASLADFIERQKVWFVATAPSARDGHVNLSPKGLDTLRILGECEVAYLDFVGSGAETLAHLRENGRIVLCFCAFEGPPKILRLHGRGEGVEPGEPAFEALRARFPEVPIEAAVRAIVRVDVRRISDSCGYGVPLYVFQGERRQLHDWAGRKGEAALADYRREHNAASLDGLPALRKP
;
A
#
# COMPACT_ATOMS: atom_id res chain seq x y z
N MET A 1 -0.46 -22.32 -16.27
CA MET A 1 0.80 -21.57 -16.03
C MET A 1 0.44 -20.10 -15.94
N GLY A 2 1.08 -19.37 -15.04
CA GLY A 2 0.84 -17.92 -14.90
C GLY A 2 1.34 -17.16 -16.13
N LYS A 3 0.64 -16.08 -16.47
CA LYS A 3 0.96 -15.18 -17.57
C LYS A 3 1.77 -13.99 -17.05
N VAL A 4 2.68 -13.49 -17.88
CA VAL A 4 3.40 -12.23 -17.66
C VAL A 4 2.83 -11.19 -18.61
N TYR A 5 2.65 -9.97 -18.11
CA TYR A 5 2.07 -8.85 -18.86
C TYR A 5 3.11 -7.73 -18.93
N GLU A 6 3.11 -7.01 -20.03
CA GLU A 6 4.01 -5.87 -20.25
C GLU A 6 3.52 -4.60 -19.57
N LYS A 7 2.18 -4.47 -19.41
CA LYS A 7 1.53 -3.28 -18.85
C LYS A 7 0.22 -3.62 -18.16
N ILE A 8 -0.29 -2.71 -17.36
CA ILE A 8 -1.65 -2.74 -16.82
C ILE A 8 -2.59 -2.27 -17.92
N ASP A 9 -3.19 -3.22 -18.63
CA ASP A 9 -4.24 -2.96 -19.61
C ASP A 9 -5.61 -2.74 -18.92
N ALA A 10 -6.63 -2.41 -19.69
CA ALA A 10 -7.98 -2.17 -19.17
C ALA A 10 -8.55 -3.38 -18.39
N SER A 11 -8.25 -4.62 -18.81
CA SER A 11 -8.71 -5.83 -18.12
C SER A 11 -8.03 -6.04 -16.78
N LEU A 12 -6.73 -5.72 -16.68
CA LEU A 12 -6.00 -5.79 -15.43
C LEU A 12 -6.38 -4.65 -14.49
N ALA A 13 -6.64 -3.44 -15.02
CA ALA A 13 -7.11 -2.30 -14.26
C ALA A 13 -8.48 -2.62 -13.61
N ASP A 14 -9.44 -3.11 -14.39
CA ASP A 14 -10.74 -3.54 -13.90
C ASP A 14 -10.62 -4.66 -12.84
N PHE A 15 -9.72 -5.62 -13.02
CA PHE A 15 -9.47 -6.64 -12.01
C PHE A 15 -8.92 -6.04 -10.71
N ILE A 16 -7.92 -5.14 -10.78
CA ILE A 16 -7.31 -4.49 -9.62
C ILE A 16 -8.33 -3.68 -8.84
N GLU A 17 -9.12 -2.84 -9.53
CA GLU A 17 -10.09 -1.92 -8.92
C GLU A 17 -11.25 -2.64 -8.22
N ARG A 18 -11.59 -3.84 -8.65
CA ARG A 18 -12.60 -4.67 -7.99
C ARG A 18 -12.14 -5.28 -6.67
N GLN A 19 -10.83 -5.40 -6.43
CA GLN A 19 -10.36 -6.02 -5.19
C GLN A 19 -10.53 -5.08 -3.99
N LYS A 20 -11.31 -5.52 -2.99
CA LYS A 20 -11.59 -4.77 -1.76
C LYS A 20 -10.49 -4.90 -0.73
N VAL A 21 -9.69 -5.95 -0.82
CA VAL A 21 -8.48 -6.18 -0.04
C VAL A 21 -7.34 -6.60 -0.97
N TRP A 22 -6.18 -6.07 -0.73
CA TRP A 22 -4.95 -6.41 -1.41
C TRP A 22 -3.78 -6.35 -0.42
N PHE A 23 -2.62 -6.85 -0.81
CA PHE A 23 -1.49 -7.02 0.10
C PHE A 23 -0.27 -6.31 -0.43
N VAL A 24 0.51 -5.73 0.47
CA VAL A 24 1.84 -5.19 0.22
C VAL A 24 2.85 -6.06 0.94
N ALA A 25 3.87 -6.53 0.22
CA ALA A 25 5.02 -7.17 0.82
C ALA A 25 6.29 -6.41 0.48
N THR A 26 7.13 -6.24 1.49
CA THR A 26 8.47 -5.64 1.41
C THR A 26 9.42 -6.42 2.32
N ALA A 27 10.70 -6.29 2.10
CA ALA A 27 11.71 -6.92 2.95
C ALA A 27 12.93 -6.03 3.06
N PRO A 28 13.62 -6.01 4.21
CA PRO A 28 14.90 -5.32 4.34
C PRO A 28 16.00 -6.05 3.56
N SER A 29 17.18 -5.46 3.46
CA SER A 29 18.34 -6.06 2.81
C SER A 29 19.09 -7.03 3.72
N ALA A 30 18.96 -6.87 5.03
CA ALA A 30 19.60 -7.74 6.01
C ALA A 30 19.08 -9.18 5.91
N ARG A 31 19.97 -10.17 6.06
CA ARG A 31 19.62 -11.61 5.94
C ARG A 31 18.65 -12.09 6.99
N ASP A 32 18.71 -11.52 8.18
CA ASP A 32 17.92 -11.83 9.37
C ASP A 32 16.81 -10.81 9.64
N GLY A 33 16.61 -9.87 8.71
CA GLY A 33 15.57 -8.86 8.85
C GLY A 33 14.16 -9.41 8.59
N HIS A 34 13.17 -8.79 9.22
CA HIS A 34 11.78 -9.25 9.20
C HIS A 34 11.06 -8.86 7.91
N VAL A 35 10.47 -9.85 7.23
CA VAL A 35 9.62 -9.60 6.05
C VAL A 35 8.30 -8.98 6.48
N ASN A 36 7.93 -7.89 5.83
CA ASN A 36 6.63 -7.25 6.03
C ASN A 36 5.60 -7.77 5.03
N LEU A 37 4.42 -8.09 5.51
CA LEU A 37 3.22 -8.36 4.71
C LEU A 37 2.03 -7.63 5.34
N SER A 38 1.50 -6.64 4.64
CA SER A 38 0.42 -5.79 5.13
C SER A 38 -0.81 -5.87 4.23
N PRO A 39 -1.99 -6.25 4.77
CA PRO A 39 -3.25 -6.09 4.06
C PRO A 39 -3.62 -4.60 3.94
N LYS A 40 -4.19 -4.22 2.81
CA LYS A 40 -4.66 -2.87 2.49
C LYS A 40 -6.09 -2.92 1.95
N GLY A 41 -6.82 -1.82 2.07
CA GLY A 41 -8.19 -1.65 1.59
C GLY A 41 -8.59 -0.17 1.62
N LEU A 42 -9.86 0.14 1.89
CA LEU A 42 -10.41 1.49 2.05
C LEU A 42 -10.30 2.37 0.79
N ASP A 43 -10.37 1.79 -0.39
CA ASP A 43 -10.26 2.52 -1.67
C ASP A 43 -8.99 3.39 -1.77
N THR A 44 -7.89 2.88 -1.26
CA THR A 44 -6.63 3.62 -1.14
C THR A 44 -5.70 3.48 -2.34
N LEU A 45 -5.99 2.65 -3.35
CA LEU A 45 -5.14 2.39 -4.50
C LEU A 45 -5.59 3.20 -5.72
N ARG A 46 -4.62 3.69 -6.51
CA ARG A 46 -4.83 4.31 -7.82
C ARG A 46 -3.84 3.78 -8.84
N ILE A 47 -4.33 3.48 -10.04
CA ILE A 47 -3.50 3.23 -11.21
C ILE A 47 -3.19 4.58 -11.84
N LEU A 48 -1.91 4.95 -11.89
CA LEU A 48 -1.45 6.24 -12.40
C LEU A 48 -1.05 6.16 -13.88
N GLY A 49 -0.69 4.98 -14.34
CA GLY A 49 -0.26 4.72 -15.71
C GLY A 49 -0.15 3.22 -15.99
N GLU A 50 0.28 2.89 -17.19
CA GLU A 50 0.42 1.49 -17.66
C GLU A 50 1.38 0.64 -16.80
N CYS A 51 2.37 1.28 -16.17
CA CYS A 51 3.36 0.66 -15.29
C CYS A 51 3.55 1.43 -13.99
N GLU A 52 2.52 2.14 -13.53
CA GLU A 52 2.62 2.94 -12.31
C GLU A 52 1.34 2.86 -11.50
N VAL A 53 1.51 2.63 -10.19
CA VAL A 53 0.41 2.67 -9.22
C VAL A 53 0.82 3.46 -7.99
N ALA A 54 -0.15 3.98 -7.25
CA ALA A 54 0.11 4.58 -5.95
C ALA A 54 -1.00 4.24 -4.97
N TYR A 55 -0.69 4.33 -3.67
CA TYR A 55 -1.70 4.15 -2.63
C TYR A 55 -1.46 5.06 -1.43
N LEU A 56 -2.56 5.44 -0.76
CA LEU A 56 -2.50 6.15 0.52
C LEU A 56 -2.03 5.20 1.61
N ASP A 57 -1.02 5.60 2.35
CA ASP A 57 -0.53 4.89 3.52
C ASP A 57 -0.89 5.67 4.78
N PHE A 58 -1.78 5.08 5.59
CA PHE A 58 -2.30 5.69 6.80
C PHE A 58 -1.40 5.41 8.01
N VAL A 59 -1.46 6.32 8.98
CA VAL A 59 -0.85 6.12 10.30
C VAL A 59 -1.35 4.82 10.92
N GLY A 60 -0.43 3.99 11.34
CA GLY A 60 -0.70 2.68 11.94
C GLY A 60 0.41 2.27 12.91
N SER A 61 0.33 1.06 13.45
CA SER A 61 1.25 0.56 14.50
C SER A 61 2.68 0.31 14.05
N GLY A 62 2.94 0.24 12.75
CA GLY A 62 4.28 0.03 12.20
C GLY A 62 4.52 0.85 10.94
N ALA A 63 5.77 0.97 10.52
CA ALA A 63 6.20 1.70 9.33
C ALA A 63 7.16 0.89 8.43
N GLU A 64 7.04 -0.44 8.49
CA GLU A 64 7.93 -1.39 7.80
C GLU A 64 8.04 -1.12 6.31
N THR A 65 6.89 -0.91 5.64
CA THR A 65 6.88 -0.62 4.21
C THR A 65 7.75 0.59 3.88
N LEU A 66 7.56 1.71 4.56
CA LEU A 66 8.30 2.96 4.29
C LEU A 66 9.80 2.78 4.58
N ALA A 67 10.15 2.08 5.65
CA ALA A 67 11.53 1.79 6.01
C ALA A 67 12.23 0.94 4.95
N HIS A 68 11.61 -0.15 4.50
CA HIS A 68 12.17 -1.03 3.47
C HIS A 68 12.26 -0.34 2.11
N LEU A 69 11.26 0.49 1.76
CA LEU A 69 11.31 1.27 0.53
C LEU A 69 12.45 2.29 0.54
N ARG A 70 12.69 2.91 1.68
CA ARG A 70 13.79 3.86 1.87
C ARG A 70 15.15 3.19 1.75
N GLU A 71 15.28 1.97 2.25
CA GLU A 71 16.53 1.20 2.19
C GLU A 71 16.80 0.66 0.79
N ASN A 72 15.83 -0.01 0.19
CA ASN A 72 16.07 -0.78 -1.04
C ASN A 72 15.00 -0.67 -2.12
N GLY A 73 13.85 -0.05 -1.84
CA GLY A 73 12.76 0.19 -2.78
C GLY A 73 12.00 -1.06 -3.26
N ARG A 74 12.34 -2.27 -2.83
CA ARG A 74 11.68 -3.49 -3.32
C ARG A 74 10.28 -3.65 -2.75
N ILE A 75 9.30 -3.88 -3.63
CA ILE A 75 7.90 -4.02 -3.25
C ILE A 75 7.17 -4.98 -4.18
N VAL A 76 6.20 -5.68 -3.65
CA VAL A 76 5.17 -6.36 -4.44
C VAL A 76 3.79 -6.03 -3.90
N LEU A 77 2.87 -5.69 -4.81
CA LEU A 77 1.45 -5.63 -4.53
C LEU A 77 0.81 -6.93 -5.02
N CYS A 78 0.00 -7.57 -4.17
CA CYS A 78 -0.65 -8.84 -4.48
C CYS A 78 -2.16 -8.69 -4.34
N PHE A 79 -2.88 -9.07 -5.40
CA PHE A 79 -4.33 -9.04 -5.49
C PHE A 79 -4.85 -10.46 -5.68
N CYS A 80 -5.85 -10.83 -4.89
CA CYS A 80 -6.48 -12.15 -4.96
C CYS A 80 -7.95 -11.99 -5.31
N ALA A 81 -8.45 -12.78 -6.26
CA ALA A 81 -9.88 -12.86 -6.53
C ALA A 81 -10.58 -13.61 -5.39
N PHE A 82 -11.22 -12.89 -4.49
CA PHE A 82 -12.09 -13.47 -3.45
C PHE A 82 -13.53 -13.66 -3.96
N GLU A 83 -13.84 -13.14 -5.14
CA GLU A 83 -15.12 -13.30 -5.85
C GLU A 83 -14.86 -13.59 -7.33
N GLY A 84 -15.79 -14.28 -7.98
CA GLY A 84 -15.71 -14.61 -9.40
C GLY A 84 -14.61 -15.62 -9.76
N PRO A 85 -14.08 -15.59 -10.99
CA PRO A 85 -13.07 -16.52 -11.45
C PRO A 85 -11.76 -16.41 -10.67
N PRO A 86 -11.12 -17.53 -10.27
CA PRO A 86 -9.93 -17.51 -9.44
C PRO A 86 -8.74 -16.89 -10.19
N LYS A 87 -8.07 -15.94 -9.53
CA LYS A 87 -6.88 -15.27 -10.06
C LYS A 87 -6.08 -14.65 -8.92
N ILE A 88 -4.75 -14.75 -9.01
CA ILE A 88 -3.84 -13.94 -8.21
C ILE A 88 -3.03 -13.08 -9.17
N LEU A 89 -2.99 -11.77 -8.97
CA LEU A 89 -2.17 -10.83 -9.73
C LEU A 89 -1.09 -10.25 -8.82
N ARG A 90 0.13 -10.15 -9.32
CA ARG A 90 1.25 -9.52 -8.61
C ARG A 90 1.88 -8.43 -9.44
N LEU A 91 2.04 -7.26 -8.83
CA LEU A 91 2.80 -6.14 -9.36
C LEU A 91 4.11 -6.05 -8.58
N HIS A 92 5.20 -6.50 -9.18
CA HIS A 92 6.55 -6.35 -8.60
C HIS A 92 7.18 -5.07 -9.12
N GLY A 93 7.78 -4.28 -8.23
CA GLY A 93 8.31 -2.99 -8.63
C GLY A 93 9.32 -2.38 -7.67
N ARG A 94 9.55 -1.09 -7.90
CA ARG A 94 10.28 -0.19 -7.02
C ARG A 94 9.31 0.84 -6.47
N GLY A 95 9.24 0.93 -5.16
CA GLY A 95 8.38 1.87 -4.47
C GLY A 95 9.19 2.96 -3.77
N GLU A 96 8.55 4.08 -3.56
CA GLU A 96 9.01 5.16 -2.70
C GLU A 96 7.85 5.71 -1.88
N GLY A 97 8.12 6.15 -0.68
CA GLY A 97 7.16 6.89 0.14
C GLY A 97 7.33 8.38 -0.08
N VAL A 98 6.24 9.05 -0.48
CA VAL A 98 6.16 10.52 -0.63
C VAL A 98 5.39 11.06 0.56
N GLU A 99 6.06 11.84 1.41
CA GLU A 99 5.50 12.34 2.66
C GLU A 99 4.89 13.75 2.50
N PRO A 100 3.92 14.14 3.35
CA PRO A 100 3.40 15.51 3.37
C PRO A 100 4.52 16.56 3.44
N GLY A 101 4.42 17.60 2.60
CA GLY A 101 5.44 18.64 2.46
C GLY A 101 6.56 18.33 1.46
N GLU A 102 6.57 17.16 0.84
CA GLU A 102 7.43 16.91 -0.33
C GLU A 102 6.80 17.47 -1.62
N PRO A 103 7.59 17.92 -2.59
CA PRO A 103 7.08 18.60 -3.81
C PRO A 103 6.06 17.77 -4.59
N ALA A 104 6.18 16.44 -4.60
CA ALA A 104 5.28 15.56 -5.34
C ALA A 104 4.00 15.20 -4.56
N PHE A 105 3.93 15.49 -3.25
CA PHE A 105 2.83 15.02 -2.42
C PHE A 105 1.48 15.55 -2.87
N GLU A 106 1.34 16.85 -3.05
CA GLU A 106 0.06 17.49 -3.40
C GLU A 106 -0.46 17.02 -4.78
N ALA A 107 0.42 16.90 -5.75
CA ALA A 107 0.06 16.40 -7.08
C ALA A 107 -0.42 14.94 -7.05
N LEU A 108 0.22 14.10 -6.25
CA LEU A 108 -0.21 12.72 -6.04
C LEU A 108 -1.50 12.66 -5.21
N ARG A 109 -1.59 13.46 -4.13
CA ARG A 109 -2.75 13.49 -3.23
C ARG A 109 -4.05 13.83 -3.99
N ALA A 110 -3.98 14.75 -4.95
CA ALA A 110 -5.11 15.12 -5.80
C ALA A 110 -5.66 13.97 -6.67
N ARG A 111 -4.94 12.85 -6.79
CA ARG A 111 -5.39 11.66 -7.52
C ARG A 111 -6.31 10.74 -6.68
N PHE A 112 -6.41 11.01 -5.39
CA PHE A 112 -7.21 10.23 -4.45
C PHE A 112 -8.43 11.02 -3.99
N PRO A 113 -9.51 10.35 -3.57
CA PRO A 113 -10.67 11.02 -2.99
C PRO A 113 -10.31 11.67 -1.65
N GLU A 114 -11.16 12.55 -1.20
CA GLU A 114 -11.11 13.06 0.16
C GLU A 114 -11.19 11.91 1.16
N VAL A 115 -10.43 12.04 2.24
CA VAL A 115 -10.46 11.10 3.35
C VAL A 115 -11.01 11.80 4.60
N PRO A 116 -11.71 11.10 5.49
CA PRO A 116 -12.34 11.72 6.65
C PRO A 116 -11.36 12.47 7.56
N ILE A 117 -10.11 12.01 7.65
CA ILE A 117 -9.07 12.60 8.49
C ILE A 117 -7.78 12.68 7.68
N GLU A 118 -7.50 13.85 7.11
CA GLU A 118 -6.32 14.07 6.28
C GLU A 118 -5.01 13.84 7.05
N ALA A 119 -4.96 14.28 8.30
CA ALA A 119 -3.80 14.08 9.17
C ALA A 119 -3.45 12.60 9.42
N ALA A 120 -4.35 11.67 9.08
CA ALA A 120 -4.06 10.24 9.14
C ALA A 120 -3.26 9.73 7.94
N VAL A 121 -3.19 10.47 6.84
CA VAL A 121 -2.34 10.13 5.69
C VAL A 121 -0.90 10.48 6.05
N ARG A 122 -0.07 9.47 6.29
CA ARG A 122 1.35 9.69 6.64
C ARG A 122 2.27 9.73 5.42
N ALA A 123 1.87 9.05 4.34
CA ALA A 123 2.60 9.04 3.07
C ALA A 123 1.71 8.56 1.93
N ILE A 124 2.13 8.83 0.71
CA ILE A 124 1.65 8.16 -0.50
C ILE A 124 2.78 7.26 -0.98
N VAL A 125 2.51 5.97 -1.10
CA VAL A 125 3.49 5.05 -1.68
C VAL A 125 3.25 4.98 -3.18
N ARG A 126 4.23 5.45 -3.95
CA ARG A 126 4.27 5.38 -5.41
C ARG A 126 5.12 4.19 -5.84
N VAL A 127 4.68 3.43 -6.83
CA VAL A 127 5.35 2.21 -7.28
C VAL A 127 5.53 2.22 -8.80
N ASP A 128 6.79 2.18 -9.23
CA ASP A 128 7.21 1.86 -10.59
C ASP A 128 7.15 0.34 -10.77
N VAL A 129 6.17 -0.14 -11.54
CA VAL A 129 5.89 -1.56 -11.75
C VAL A 129 6.78 -2.11 -12.85
N ARG A 130 7.65 -3.07 -12.52
CA ARG A 130 8.65 -3.65 -13.44
C ARG A 130 8.28 -5.02 -13.95
N ARG A 131 7.38 -5.73 -13.25
CA ARG A 131 6.91 -7.04 -13.64
C ARG A 131 5.48 -7.24 -13.17
N ILE A 132 4.61 -7.59 -14.09
CA ILE A 132 3.21 -7.93 -13.82
C ILE A 132 3.05 -9.42 -14.15
N SER A 133 2.51 -10.19 -13.22
CA SER A 133 2.29 -11.62 -13.45
C SER A 133 1.07 -12.12 -12.71
N ASP A 134 0.34 -13.05 -13.32
CA ASP A 134 -0.75 -13.73 -12.66
C ASP A 134 -0.42 -15.19 -12.31
N SER A 135 -1.29 -15.80 -11.53
CA SER A 135 -1.34 -17.23 -11.26
C SER A 135 -2.78 -17.68 -11.03
N CYS A 136 -3.04 -18.99 -11.08
CA CYS A 136 -4.39 -19.54 -11.11
C CYS A 136 -5.29 -19.18 -9.93
N GLY A 137 -4.72 -18.99 -8.72
CA GLY A 137 -5.52 -18.64 -7.54
C GLY A 137 -6.49 -19.73 -7.05
N TYR A 138 -6.38 -20.98 -7.51
CA TYR A 138 -7.34 -22.06 -7.19
C TYR A 138 -7.45 -22.38 -5.69
N GLY A 139 -6.43 -22.07 -4.90
CA GLY A 139 -6.46 -22.23 -3.45
C GLY A 139 -6.99 -21.02 -2.67
N VAL A 140 -7.34 -19.92 -3.37
CA VAL A 140 -7.90 -18.73 -2.72
C VAL A 140 -9.39 -18.98 -2.48
N PRO A 141 -9.88 -18.90 -1.21
CA PRO A 141 -11.27 -19.13 -0.92
C PRO A 141 -12.14 -17.98 -1.39
N LEU A 142 -13.44 -18.23 -1.56
CA LEU A 142 -14.44 -17.21 -1.83
C LEU A 142 -14.87 -16.52 -0.55
N TYR A 143 -14.98 -15.18 -0.60
CA TYR A 143 -15.53 -14.35 0.46
C TYR A 143 -16.57 -13.39 -0.11
N VAL A 144 -17.53 -13.01 0.74
CA VAL A 144 -18.51 -11.97 0.42
C VAL A 144 -18.08 -10.68 1.12
N PHE A 145 -17.91 -9.62 0.34
CA PHE A 145 -17.63 -8.29 0.88
C PHE A 145 -18.88 -7.72 1.55
N GLN A 146 -18.81 -7.44 2.85
CA GLN A 146 -19.91 -6.90 3.64
C GLN A 146 -19.81 -5.38 3.83
N GLY A 147 -18.65 -4.79 3.60
CA GLY A 147 -18.43 -3.35 3.77
C GLY A 147 -17.05 -2.99 4.31
N GLU A 148 -16.74 -1.71 4.27
CA GLU A 148 -15.49 -1.16 4.80
C GLU A 148 -15.56 -0.98 6.32
N ARG A 149 -14.41 -1.13 6.99
CA ARG A 149 -14.27 -0.85 8.41
C ARG A 149 -14.04 0.64 8.65
N ARG A 150 -14.74 1.22 9.62
CA ARG A 150 -14.59 2.63 10.01
C ARG A 150 -13.55 2.87 11.11
N GLN A 151 -13.07 1.81 11.76
CA GLN A 151 -12.26 1.88 12.97
C GLN A 151 -10.99 2.74 12.81
N LEU A 152 -10.33 2.72 11.65
CA LEU A 152 -9.15 3.54 11.40
C LEU A 152 -9.49 5.03 11.44
N HIS A 153 -10.52 5.42 10.71
CA HIS A 153 -10.97 6.82 10.66
C HIS A 153 -11.53 7.30 12.00
N ASP A 154 -12.32 6.47 12.68
CA ASP A 154 -12.88 6.80 14.00
C ASP A 154 -11.76 6.93 15.05
N TRP A 155 -10.74 6.08 15.01
CA TRP A 155 -9.57 6.16 15.87
C TRP A 155 -8.76 7.43 15.60
N ALA A 156 -8.46 7.73 14.35
CA ALA A 156 -7.72 8.91 13.95
C ALA A 156 -8.47 10.21 14.33
N GLY A 157 -9.77 10.25 14.10
CA GLY A 157 -10.62 11.39 14.49
C GLY A 157 -10.65 11.65 15.99
N ARG A 158 -10.70 10.58 16.80
CA ARG A 158 -10.63 10.73 18.28
C ARG A 158 -9.27 11.22 18.77
N LYS A 159 -8.17 10.85 18.07
CA LYS A 159 -6.83 11.33 18.45
C LYS A 159 -6.61 12.81 18.14
N GLY A 160 -7.10 13.27 17.00
CA GLY A 160 -6.80 14.60 16.48
C GLY A 160 -5.36 14.75 15.95
N GLU A 161 -5.09 15.85 15.26
CA GLU A 161 -3.84 16.06 14.52
C GLU A 161 -2.59 16.02 15.39
N ALA A 162 -2.61 16.70 16.54
CA ALA A 162 -1.45 16.76 17.44
C ALA A 162 -1.06 15.37 17.96
N ALA A 163 -2.05 14.59 18.45
CA ALA A 163 -1.79 13.25 18.95
C ALA A 163 -1.44 12.25 17.83
N LEU A 164 -1.87 12.47 16.59
CA LEU A 164 -1.42 11.69 15.43
C LEU A 164 0.04 12.02 15.08
N ALA A 165 0.46 13.28 15.21
CA ALA A 165 1.86 13.65 15.02
C ALA A 165 2.75 13.02 16.09
N ASP A 166 2.35 13.06 17.37
CA ASP A 166 3.05 12.36 18.46
C ASP A 166 3.16 10.87 18.20
N TYR A 167 2.05 10.25 17.80
CA TYR A 167 2.01 8.82 17.49
C TYR A 167 2.96 8.43 16.36
N ARG A 168 3.08 9.26 15.30
CA ARG A 168 4.05 9.05 14.22
C ARG A 168 5.48 9.08 14.75
N ARG A 169 5.81 10.04 15.62
CA ARG A 169 7.15 10.14 16.23
C ARG A 169 7.49 8.92 17.07
N GLU A 170 6.53 8.41 17.83
CA GLU A 170 6.75 7.27 18.73
C GLU A 170 6.79 5.92 17.99
N HIS A 171 5.91 5.72 16.99
CA HIS A 171 5.66 4.39 16.40
C HIS A 171 6.02 4.27 14.93
N ASN A 172 6.31 5.39 14.23
CA ASN A 172 6.60 5.34 12.80
C ASN A 172 7.96 5.96 12.41
N ALA A 173 8.80 6.26 13.38
CA ALA A 173 10.14 6.77 13.13
C ALA A 173 11.06 5.68 12.54
N ALA A 174 10.89 4.43 12.97
CA ALA A 174 11.68 3.29 12.54
C ALA A 174 10.84 2.02 12.36
N SER A 175 11.38 1.04 11.63
CA SER A 175 10.84 -0.30 11.51
C SER A 175 11.15 -1.15 12.75
N LEU A 176 10.58 -2.37 12.78
CA LEU A 176 10.91 -3.40 13.78
C LEU A 176 12.43 -3.69 13.85
N ASP A 177 13.10 -3.65 12.70
CA ASP A 177 14.56 -3.86 12.59
C ASP A 177 15.37 -2.57 12.82
N GLY A 178 14.75 -1.48 13.25
CA GLY A 178 15.42 -0.21 13.53
C GLY A 178 15.79 0.61 12.28
N LEU A 179 15.31 0.23 11.09
CA LEU A 179 15.52 1.01 9.87
C LEU A 179 14.72 2.31 9.89
N PRO A 180 15.29 3.48 9.53
CA PRO A 180 14.56 4.72 9.45
C PRO A 180 13.36 4.65 8.49
N ALA A 181 12.18 5.03 8.95
CA ALA A 181 10.94 4.98 8.16
C ALA A 181 10.50 6.38 7.69
N LEU A 182 9.76 7.14 8.50
CA LEU A 182 9.40 8.51 8.13
C LEU A 182 10.60 9.44 8.16
N ARG A 183 10.63 10.42 7.24
CA ARG A 183 11.68 11.47 7.21
C ARG A 183 11.43 12.54 8.25
N LYS A 184 10.14 12.84 8.50
CA LYS A 184 9.67 13.79 9.50
C LYS A 184 8.54 13.16 10.29
N PRO A 185 8.86 12.29 11.24
CA PRO A 185 7.85 11.61 12.04
C PRO A 185 7.10 12.56 12.98
#